data_9f294e22c6dd80dc1f1286210aa261ac
#
_entry.id   9f294e22c6dd80dc1f1286210aa261ac
#
_cell.length_a   1.000
_cell.length_b   1.000
_cell.length_c   1.000
_cell.angle_alpha   90.00
_cell.angle_beta   90.00
_cell.angle_gamma   90.00
#
_symmetry.space_group_name_H-M   'P 1'
#
loop_
_entity.id
_entity.type
_entity.pdbx_description
1 polymer ?
#
loop_
_entity_poly.entity_id
_entity_poly.type
_entity_poly.pdbx_seq_one_letter_code
_entity_poly.pdbx_strand_id
1 'polypeptide(L)'
;MKKITEKDFLKSRAEIEKINRQINRLLEKRFVQTDIIGQYKNQNNLPVEDIEREKYLLEKYRTGLYSEYINEIQKTIFFQSKCQQSREKCPSVIFIGMPGCGKTSFGRIISQEINKPFADTDEIVSLWENMTVPRIFQEKGEAYFRKKEREAVRSLSIGHIIAVGGGAVLNSRNMAYLSELGKIVYIRRNVQDLIVNNYSDRPLVNSRDDIEKLYRERYGLYEKYADFIIENQGDFNTVKEKIKETVLKIMK
;
A
#
# COMPACT_ATOMS: atom_id res chain seq x y z
N MET A 1 3.64 11.44 41.17
CA MET A 1 3.09 11.86 39.86
C MET A 1 1.75 12.55 40.09
N LYS A 2 1.53 13.70 39.48
CA LYS A 2 0.24 14.43 39.58
C LYS A 2 -0.83 13.64 38.82
N LYS A 3 -1.98 13.41 39.43
CA LYS A 3 -3.08 12.66 38.81
C LYS A 3 -3.63 13.48 37.62
N ILE A 4 -3.58 12.93 36.41
CA ILE A 4 -4.12 13.56 35.21
C ILE A 4 -5.65 13.51 35.29
N THR A 5 -6.31 14.64 35.06
CA THR A 5 -7.78 14.77 35.12
C THR A 5 -8.38 14.61 33.71
N GLU A 6 -9.68 14.32 33.63
CA GLU A 6 -10.42 14.28 32.36
C GLU A 6 -10.34 15.63 31.60
N LYS A 7 -10.34 16.74 32.34
CA LYS A 7 -10.15 18.09 31.77
C LYS A 7 -8.79 18.24 31.10
N ASP A 8 -7.71 17.71 31.71
CA ASP A 8 -6.37 17.73 31.13
C ASP A 8 -6.31 16.88 29.84
N PHE A 9 -6.97 15.72 29.86
CA PHE A 9 -7.10 14.85 28.70
C PHE A 9 -7.80 15.54 27.50
N LEU A 10 -8.96 16.15 27.73
CA LEU A 10 -9.71 16.86 26.70
C LEU A 10 -8.93 18.07 26.15
N LYS A 11 -8.26 18.83 27.04
CA LYS A 11 -7.40 19.94 26.63
C LYS A 11 -6.24 19.48 25.73
N SER A 12 -5.59 18.37 26.10
CA SER A 12 -4.49 17.79 25.31
C SER A 12 -4.97 17.30 23.92
N ARG A 13 -6.16 16.70 23.83
CA ARG A 13 -6.75 16.33 22.53
C ARG A 13 -7.00 17.54 21.62
N ALA A 14 -7.58 18.60 22.17
CA ALA A 14 -7.81 19.82 21.40
C ALA A 14 -6.50 20.48 20.91
N GLU A 15 -5.45 20.46 21.73
CA GLU A 15 -4.15 20.98 21.33
C GLU A 15 -3.50 20.09 20.25
N ILE A 16 -3.60 18.76 20.36
CA ILE A 16 -3.13 17.84 19.30
C ILE A 16 -3.84 18.14 17.96
N GLU A 17 -5.15 18.36 17.96
CA GLU A 17 -5.88 18.71 16.73
C GLU A 17 -5.39 20.03 16.11
N LYS A 18 -5.09 21.02 16.93
CA LYS A 18 -4.53 22.30 16.47
C LYS A 18 -3.14 22.09 15.85
N ILE A 19 -2.30 21.31 16.51
CA ILE A 19 -0.96 20.95 16.01
C ILE A 19 -1.08 20.18 14.68
N ASN A 20 -1.98 19.22 14.58
CA ASN A 20 -2.20 18.45 13.35
C ASN A 20 -2.61 19.37 12.17
N ARG A 21 -3.47 20.36 12.41
CA ARG A 21 -3.80 21.35 11.37
C ARG A 21 -2.59 22.16 10.93
N GLN A 22 -1.68 22.51 11.84
CA GLN A 22 -0.43 23.20 11.50
C GLN A 22 0.51 22.30 10.72
N ILE A 23 0.68 21.04 11.12
CA ILE A 23 1.49 20.05 10.41
C ILE A 23 0.99 19.89 8.97
N ASN A 24 -0.31 19.69 8.76
CA ASN A 24 -0.89 19.54 7.42
C ASN A 24 -0.60 20.76 6.55
N ARG A 25 -0.81 21.98 7.06
CA ARG A 25 -0.51 23.20 6.32
C ARG A 25 0.97 23.34 5.96
N LEU A 26 1.87 22.90 6.85
CA LEU A 26 3.32 22.94 6.59
C LEU A 26 3.72 21.87 5.56
N LEU A 27 3.11 20.68 5.62
CA LEU A 27 3.33 19.61 4.64
C LEU A 27 2.86 20.03 3.24
N GLU A 28 1.69 20.65 3.11
CA GLU A 28 1.21 21.21 1.84
C GLU A 28 2.22 22.21 1.25
N LYS A 29 2.66 23.18 2.05
CA LYS A 29 3.69 24.16 1.61
C LYS A 29 4.98 23.46 1.19
N ARG A 30 5.41 22.45 1.94
CA ARG A 30 6.63 21.70 1.63
C ARG A 30 6.49 20.93 0.31
N PHE A 31 5.34 20.30 0.04
CA PHE A 31 5.12 19.57 -1.20
C PHE A 31 5.06 20.49 -2.42
N VAL A 32 4.53 21.69 -2.30
CA VAL A 32 4.63 22.71 -3.36
C VAL A 32 6.11 23.01 -3.72
N GLN A 33 7.00 23.14 -2.72
CA GLN A 33 8.43 23.32 -2.99
C GLN A 33 9.06 22.06 -3.58
N THR A 34 8.58 20.89 -3.22
CA THR A 34 9.02 19.60 -3.79
C THR A 34 8.71 19.52 -5.29
N ASP A 35 7.55 19.99 -5.73
CA ASP A 35 7.20 20.05 -7.15
C ASP A 35 8.17 20.94 -7.95
N ILE A 36 8.51 22.11 -7.42
CA ILE A 36 9.49 23.02 -8.06
C ILE A 36 10.86 22.36 -8.18
N ILE A 37 11.32 21.68 -7.12
CA ILE A 37 12.58 20.94 -7.13
C ILE A 37 12.53 19.80 -8.17
N GLY A 38 11.41 19.06 -8.22
CA GLY A 38 11.19 17.98 -9.18
C GLY A 38 11.26 18.47 -10.63
N GLN A 39 10.57 19.56 -10.94
CA GLN A 39 10.62 20.19 -12.25
C GLN A 39 12.05 20.61 -12.65
N TYR A 40 12.78 21.25 -11.74
CA TYR A 40 14.18 21.65 -11.98
C TYR A 40 15.08 20.43 -12.25
N LYS A 41 14.97 19.39 -11.42
CA LYS A 41 15.74 18.16 -11.59
C LYS A 41 15.44 17.47 -12.92
N ASN A 42 14.17 17.42 -13.32
CA ASN A 42 13.75 16.84 -14.59
C ASN A 42 14.30 17.63 -15.79
N GLN A 43 14.19 18.95 -15.77
CA GLN A 43 14.72 19.84 -16.83
C GLN A 43 16.23 19.71 -17.01
N ASN A 44 16.98 19.42 -15.94
CA ASN A 44 18.45 19.34 -15.95
C ASN A 44 18.98 17.90 -15.90
N ASN A 45 18.13 16.88 -16.08
CA ASN A 45 18.47 15.44 -15.97
C ASN A 45 19.19 15.06 -14.67
N LEU A 46 18.85 15.72 -13.56
CA LEU A 46 19.44 15.44 -12.25
C LEU A 46 18.71 14.28 -11.56
N PRO A 47 19.41 13.46 -10.76
CA PRO A 47 18.77 12.38 -10.01
C PRO A 47 17.78 12.93 -8.99
N VAL A 48 16.65 12.24 -8.85
CA VAL A 48 15.62 12.58 -7.84
C VAL A 48 16.16 12.36 -6.43
N GLU A 49 16.93 11.30 -6.24
CA GLU A 49 17.52 10.92 -4.95
C GLU A 49 18.77 11.78 -4.65
N ASP A 50 18.85 12.23 -3.40
CA ASP A 50 20.00 12.97 -2.85
C ASP A 50 20.30 12.40 -1.46
N ILE A 51 20.98 11.26 -1.45
CA ILE A 51 21.23 10.46 -0.24
C ILE A 51 22.03 11.27 0.79
N GLU A 52 23.03 12.03 0.36
CA GLU A 52 23.88 12.82 1.26
C GLU A 52 23.08 13.91 1.94
N ARG A 53 22.22 14.60 1.19
CA ARG A 53 21.31 15.62 1.74
C ARG A 53 20.30 15.02 2.71
N GLU A 54 19.73 13.84 2.40
CA GLU A 54 18.79 13.16 3.29
C GLU A 54 19.46 12.79 4.61
N LYS A 55 20.65 12.17 4.57
CA LYS A 55 21.45 11.85 5.77
C LYS A 55 21.74 13.11 6.60
N TYR A 56 22.24 14.14 5.96
CA TYR A 56 22.52 15.43 6.62
C TYR A 56 21.29 15.98 7.35
N LEU A 57 20.12 15.95 6.70
CA LEU A 57 18.88 16.47 7.29
C LEU A 57 18.39 15.61 8.47
N LEU A 58 18.50 14.28 8.37
CA LEU A 58 18.14 13.37 9.46
C LEU A 58 19.04 13.58 10.69
N GLU A 59 20.34 13.80 10.49
CA GLU A 59 21.27 14.10 11.58
C GLU A 59 21.00 15.49 12.18
N LYS A 60 20.81 16.51 11.34
CA LYS A 60 20.53 17.88 11.74
C LYS A 60 19.28 18.02 12.62
N TYR A 61 18.23 17.24 12.31
CA TYR A 61 16.96 17.28 13.04
C TYR A 61 16.87 16.23 14.17
N ARG A 62 17.93 15.49 14.41
CA ARG A 62 18.01 14.50 15.50
C ARG A 62 18.21 15.16 16.85
N THR A 63 17.23 15.98 17.27
CA THR A 63 17.26 16.73 18.53
C THR A 63 15.98 16.51 19.33
N GLY A 64 16.13 16.35 20.66
CA GLY A 64 15.00 16.24 21.58
C GLY A 64 14.57 14.81 21.92
N LEU A 65 13.66 14.71 22.90
CA LEU A 65 13.21 13.46 23.53
C LEU A 65 12.56 12.48 22.53
N TYR A 66 11.93 12.99 21.47
CA TYR A 66 11.18 12.20 20.47
C TYR A 66 11.91 12.11 19.12
N SER A 67 13.22 12.34 19.10
CA SER A 67 14.01 12.43 17.86
C SER A 67 13.91 11.18 16.97
N GLU A 68 13.84 9.98 17.54
CA GLU A 68 13.72 8.74 16.78
C GLU A 68 12.37 8.65 16.04
N TYR A 69 11.27 8.97 16.72
CA TYR A 69 9.94 9.00 16.10
C TYR A 69 9.86 10.08 15.01
N ILE A 70 10.46 11.24 15.25
CA ILE A 70 10.52 12.34 14.28
C ILE A 70 11.34 11.91 13.05
N ASN A 71 12.45 11.20 13.22
CA ASN A 71 13.26 10.70 12.11
C ASN A 71 12.49 9.70 11.24
N GLU A 72 11.71 8.79 11.80
CA GLU A 72 10.86 7.89 11.02
C GLU A 72 9.81 8.65 10.20
N ILE A 73 9.19 9.67 10.77
CA ILE A 73 8.28 10.55 10.05
C ILE A 73 9.02 11.29 8.92
N GLN A 74 10.22 11.81 9.17
CA GLN A 74 11.03 12.51 8.15
C GLN A 74 11.40 11.58 6.98
N LYS A 75 11.79 10.33 7.24
CA LYS A 75 12.04 9.34 6.19
C LYS A 75 10.80 9.13 5.31
N THR A 76 9.62 9.04 5.92
CA THR A 76 8.35 8.94 5.20
C THR A 76 8.09 10.18 4.34
N ILE A 77 8.32 11.38 4.87
CA ILE A 77 8.17 12.63 4.13
C ILE A 77 9.17 12.71 2.96
N PHE A 78 10.42 12.31 3.13
CA PHE A 78 11.42 12.28 2.06
C PHE A 78 11.02 11.30 0.97
N PHE A 79 10.56 10.11 1.38
CA PHE A 79 10.05 9.11 0.44
C PHE A 79 8.88 9.66 -0.40
N GLN A 80 7.85 10.25 0.23
CA GLN A 80 6.72 10.85 -0.48
C GLN A 80 7.16 11.97 -1.42
N SER A 81 8.17 12.74 -1.02
CA SER A 81 8.75 13.80 -1.87
C SER A 81 9.47 13.23 -3.10
N LYS A 82 10.17 12.11 -2.95
CA LYS A 82 10.79 11.39 -4.08
C LYS A 82 9.72 10.86 -5.04
N CYS A 83 8.69 10.24 -4.50
CA CYS A 83 7.55 9.78 -5.30
C CYS A 83 6.89 10.91 -6.09
N GLN A 84 6.70 12.07 -5.47
CA GLN A 84 6.11 13.24 -6.11
C GLN A 84 7.00 13.79 -7.25
N GLN A 85 8.32 13.90 -7.02
CA GLN A 85 9.28 14.32 -8.03
C GLN A 85 9.40 13.32 -9.20
N SER A 86 9.13 12.04 -8.93
CA SER A 86 9.20 10.92 -9.88
C SER A 86 7.87 10.60 -10.54
N ARG A 87 6.85 11.45 -10.39
CA ARG A 87 5.44 11.15 -10.77
C ARG A 87 5.29 10.56 -12.16
N GLU A 88 6.17 10.92 -13.09
CA GLU A 88 6.21 10.37 -14.45
C GLU A 88 7.13 9.13 -14.59
N LYS A 89 7.94 8.80 -13.57
CA LYS A 89 9.02 7.80 -13.67
C LYS A 89 8.94 6.63 -12.68
N CYS A 90 8.02 6.63 -11.72
CA CYS A 90 7.94 5.55 -10.74
C CYS A 90 6.46 5.14 -10.50
N PRO A 91 5.86 4.43 -11.46
CA PRO A 91 4.51 3.90 -11.27
C PRO A 91 4.46 2.88 -10.14
N SER A 92 3.30 2.74 -9.50
CA SER A 92 3.06 1.66 -8.54
C SER A 92 2.98 0.30 -9.26
N VAL A 93 3.27 -0.75 -8.53
CA VAL A 93 2.98 -2.13 -8.98
C VAL A 93 1.85 -2.68 -8.13
N ILE A 94 0.74 -2.98 -8.76
CA ILE A 94 -0.49 -3.41 -8.11
C ILE A 94 -0.67 -4.92 -8.30
N PHE A 95 -0.59 -5.69 -7.23
CA PHE A 95 -0.85 -7.12 -7.26
C PHE A 95 -2.33 -7.41 -7.08
N ILE A 96 -2.90 -8.09 -8.08
CA ILE A 96 -4.25 -8.63 -8.06
C ILE A 96 -4.22 -10.17 -8.15
N GLY A 97 -5.32 -10.82 -7.79
CA GLY A 97 -5.47 -12.26 -7.88
C GLY A 97 -6.29 -12.84 -6.73
N MET A 98 -6.54 -14.14 -6.78
CA MET A 98 -7.34 -14.85 -5.80
C MET A 98 -6.79 -14.69 -4.37
N PRO A 99 -7.66 -14.80 -3.36
CA PRO A 99 -7.20 -14.93 -1.97
C PRO A 99 -6.22 -16.11 -1.86
N GLY A 100 -5.05 -15.91 -1.22
CA GLY A 100 -4.01 -16.95 -1.06
C GLY A 100 -3.11 -17.19 -2.26
N CYS A 101 -3.19 -16.41 -3.31
CA CYS A 101 -2.26 -16.53 -4.42
C CYS A 101 -0.86 -15.90 -4.15
N GLY A 102 -0.63 -15.31 -2.97
CA GLY A 102 0.70 -14.83 -2.56
C GLY A 102 0.93 -13.32 -2.69
N LYS A 103 -0.06 -12.50 -3.03
CA LYS A 103 0.07 -11.03 -3.21
C LYS A 103 0.79 -10.33 -2.06
N THR A 104 0.27 -10.49 -0.86
CA THR A 104 0.82 -9.87 0.37
C THR A 104 2.23 -10.37 0.67
N SER A 105 2.45 -11.69 0.59
CA SER A 105 3.74 -12.31 0.89
C SER A 105 4.84 -11.86 -0.07
N PHE A 106 4.61 -11.97 -1.38
CA PHE A 106 5.58 -11.49 -2.38
C PHE A 106 5.74 -9.98 -2.33
N GLY A 107 4.65 -9.23 -2.21
CA GLY A 107 4.66 -7.79 -2.14
C GLY A 107 5.53 -7.27 -1.01
N ARG A 108 5.38 -7.83 0.18
CA ARG A 108 6.14 -7.45 1.37
C ARG A 108 7.63 -7.78 1.25
N ILE A 109 7.96 -8.98 0.80
CA ILE A 109 9.36 -9.40 0.64
C ILE A 109 10.06 -8.55 -0.42
N ILE A 110 9.45 -8.39 -1.60
CA ILE A 110 10.04 -7.64 -2.70
C ILE A 110 10.18 -6.16 -2.34
N SER A 111 9.18 -5.57 -1.66
CA SER A 111 9.26 -4.18 -1.21
C SER A 111 10.47 -3.91 -0.30
N GLN A 112 10.75 -4.84 0.61
CA GLN A 112 11.92 -4.78 1.48
C GLN A 112 13.23 -4.91 0.69
N GLU A 113 13.31 -5.88 -0.25
CA GLU A 113 14.51 -6.12 -1.04
C GLU A 113 14.88 -4.93 -1.95
N ILE A 114 13.88 -4.22 -2.49
CA ILE A 114 14.11 -3.07 -3.40
C ILE A 114 13.94 -1.71 -2.72
N ASN A 115 13.77 -1.70 -1.40
CA ASN A 115 13.56 -0.50 -0.58
C ASN A 115 12.44 0.41 -1.11
N LYS A 116 11.29 -0.18 -1.40
CA LYS A 116 10.06 0.54 -1.81
C LYS A 116 8.96 0.33 -0.76
N PRO A 117 8.02 1.28 -0.58
CA PRO A 117 6.94 1.08 0.37
C PRO A 117 5.98 -0.01 -0.11
N PHE A 118 5.39 -0.69 0.86
CA PHE A 118 4.35 -1.68 0.65
C PHE A 118 3.03 -1.21 1.26
N ALA A 119 1.94 -1.47 0.57
CA ALA A 119 0.59 -1.27 1.08
C ALA A 119 -0.29 -2.48 0.77
N ASP A 120 -1.12 -2.89 1.71
CA ASP A 120 -2.14 -3.92 1.53
C ASP A 120 -3.50 -3.34 1.92
N THR A 121 -4.48 -3.36 0.99
CA THR A 121 -5.79 -2.74 1.24
C THR A 121 -6.58 -3.42 2.34
N ASP A 122 -6.44 -4.74 2.51
CA ASP A 122 -7.11 -5.49 3.57
C ASP A 122 -6.52 -5.14 4.96
N GLU A 123 -5.19 -4.94 5.03
CA GLU A 123 -4.51 -4.47 6.24
C GLU A 123 -4.89 -3.03 6.60
N ILE A 124 -4.99 -2.14 5.60
CA ILE A 124 -5.44 -0.75 5.79
C ILE A 124 -6.84 -0.72 6.38
N VAL A 125 -7.78 -1.50 5.82
CA VAL A 125 -9.15 -1.59 6.35
C VAL A 125 -9.16 -2.15 7.77
N SER A 126 -8.38 -3.21 8.02
CA SER A 126 -8.29 -3.82 9.34
C SER A 126 -7.74 -2.85 10.40
N LEU A 127 -6.76 -2.03 10.02
CA LEU A 127 -6.19 -0.99 10.89
C LEU A 127 -7.21 0.12 11.20
N TRP A 128 -7.92 0.62 10.19
CA TRP A 128 -8.92 1.67 10.37
C TRP A 128 -10.08 1.25 11.24
N GLU A 129 -10.52 0.00 11.09
CA GLU A 129 -11.66 -0.55 11.83
C GLU A 129 -11.26 -1.16 13.19
N ASN A 130 -9.96 -1.31 13.45
CA ASN A 130 -9.41 -2.04 14.60
C ASN A 130 -10.01 -3.45 14.73
N MET A 131 -10.20 -4.12 13.60
CA MET A 131 -10.83 -5.44 13.46
C MET A 131 -10.19 -6.23 12.34
N THR A 132 -10.17 -7.56 12.46
CA THR A 132 -9.78 -8.42 11.34
C THR A 132 -10.85 -8.41 10.24
N VAL A 133 -10.44 -8.65 8.99
CA VAL A 133 -11.39 -8.71 7.85
C VAL A 133 -12.54 -9.69 8.10
N PRO A 134 -12.32 -10.94 8.58
CA PRO A 134 -13.41 -11.85 8.92
C PRO A 134 -14.40 -11.27 9.92
N ARG A 135 -13.91 -10.60 10.95
CA ARG A 135 -14.76 -9.98 11.97
C ARG A 135 -15.60 -8.82 11.41
N ILE A 136 -15.03 -8.02 10.50
CA ILE A 136 -15.78 -6.96 9.82
C ILE A 136 -16.93 -7.55 9.00
N PHE A 137 -16.68 -8.64 8.27
CA PHE A 137 -17.73 -9.33 7.51
C PHE A 137 -18.83 -9.89 8.42
N GLN A 138 -18.45 -10.48 9.54
CA GLN A 138 -19.39 -11.05 10.50
C GLN A 138 -20.24 -10.00 11.20
N GLU A 139 -19.65 -8.90 11.67
CA GLU A 139 -20.33 -7.88 12.48
C GLU A 139 -21.00 -6.79 11.64
N LYS A 140 -20.42 -6.42 10.49
CA LYS A 140 -20.86 -5.27 9.67
C LYS A 140 -21.31 -5.64 8.25
N GLY A 141 -21.03 -6.86 7.83
CA GLY A 141 -21.42 -7.40 6.52
C GLY A 141 -20.50 -7.01 5.37
N GLU A 142 -20.67 -7.71 4.23
CA GLU A 142 -19.85 -7.51 3.03
C GLU A 142 -19.98 -6.10 2.45
N ALA A 143 -21.19 -5.56 2.38
CA ALA A 143 -21.43 -4.23 1.80
C ALA A 143 -20.64 -3.13 2.52
N TYR A 144 -20.52 -3.22 3.85
CA TYR A 144 -19.72 -2.31 4.66
C TYR A 144 -18.22 -2.48 4.35
N PHE A 145 -17.71 -3.73 4.32
CA PHE A 145 -16.34 -4.00 3.96
C PHE A 145 -16.00 -3.44 2.58
N ARG A 146 -16.85 -3.65 1.56
CA ARG A 146 -16.65 -3.12 0.21
C ARG A 146 -16.62 -1.59 0.16
N LYS A 147 -17.37 -0.92 1.02
CA LYS A 147 -17.27 0.53 1.18
C LYS A 147 -15.89 0.92 1.70
N LYS A 148 -15.40 0.24 2.75
CA LYS A 148 -14.08 0.51 3.35
C LYS A 148 -12.93 0.14 2.41
N GLU A 149 -13.04 -0.95 1.67
CA GLU A 149 -12.08 -1.34 0.63
C GLU A 149 -11.94 -0.24 -0.44
N ARG A 150 -13.05 0.38 -0.88
CA ARG A 150 -12.99 1.54 -1.81
C ARG A 150 -12.29 2.75 -1.19
N GLU A 151 -12.55 3.03 0.07
CA GLU A 151 -11.88 4.13 0.80
C GLU A 151 -10.37 3.84 0.91
N ALA A 152 -9.98 2.60 1.24
CA ALA A 152 -8.58 2.17 1.30
C ALA A 152 -7.87 2.28 -0.06
N VAL A 153 -8.51 1.82 -1.14
CA VAL A 153 -7.97 1.98 -2.50
C VAL A 153 -7.72 3.45 -2.83
N ARG A 154 -8.62 4.35 -2.46
CA ARG A 154 -8.47 5.79 -2.72
C ARG A 154 -7.41 6.48 -1.86
N SER A 155 -7.00 5.88 -0.76
CA SER A 155 -5.92 6.39 0.09
C SER A 155 -4.51 6.03 -0.41
N LEU A 156 -4.42 5.16 -1.44
CA LEU A 156 -3.16 4.70 -1.99
C LEU A 156 -2.45 5.80 -2.79
N SER A 157 -1.13 5.74 -2.81
CA SER A 157 -0.27 6.67 -3.53
C SER A 157 0.59 5.96 -4.58
N ILE A 158 1.17 6.71 -5.51
CA ILE A 158 2.11 6.21 -6.51
C ILE A 158 3.44 5.77 -5.89
N GLY A 159 4.22 4.98 -6.62
CA GLY A 159 5.56 4.55 -6.21
C GLY A 159 5.58 3.42 -5.17
N HIS A 160 4.45 2.77 -4.92
CA HIS A 160 4.29 1.67 -3.96
C HIS A 160 4.21 0.31 -4.65
N ILE A 161 4.58 -0.73 -3.92
CA ILE A 161 4.10 -2.09 -4.19
C ILE A 161 2.80 -2.25 -3.41
N ILE A 162 1.72 -2.57 -4.12
CA ILE A 162 0.36 -2.59 -3.57
C ILE A 162 -0.22 -3.99 -3.73
N ALA A 163 -0.66 -4.61 -2.65
CA ALA A 163 -1.53 -5.77 -2.69
C ALA A 163 -2.98 -5.32 -2.46
N VAL A 164 -3.90 -5.78 -3.30
CA VAL A 164 -5.33 -5.48 -3.11
C VAL A 164 -6.12 -6.73 -2.74
N GLY A 165 -7.19 -6.55 -1.98
CA GLY A 165 -8.11 -7.62 -1.65
C GLY A 165 -8.61 -8.35 -2.90
N GLY A 166 -8.82 -9.68 -2.81
CA GLY A 166 -9.21 -10.48 -3.98
C GLY A 166 -10.55 -10.09 -4.62
N GLY A 167 -11.37 -9.31 -3.92
CA GLY A 167 -12.64 -8.79 -4.45
C GLY A 167 -12.55 -7.38 -5.05
N ALA A 168 -11.43 -6.70 -4.97
CA ALA A 168 -11.26 -5.34 -5.49
C ALA A 168 -11.58 -5.24 -6.99
N VAL A 169 -11.32 -6.31 -7.77
CA VAL A 169 -11.59 -6.40 -9.21
C VAL A 169 -13.07 -6.36 -9.58
N LEU A 170 -13.98 -6.62 -8.63
CA LEU A 170 -15.42 -6.53 -8.84
C LEU A 170 -15.91 -5.08 -9.00
N ASN A 171 -15.10 -4.10 -8.60
CA ASN A 171 -15.41 -2.70 -8.71
C ASN A 171 -14.57 -2.01 -9.79
N SER A 172 -15.17 -1.72 -10.94
CA SER A 172 -14.49 -1.07 -12.07
C SER A 172 -13.89 0.30 -11.73
N ARG A 173 -14.50 1.05 -10.78
CA ARG A 173 -13.95 2.35 -10.32
C ARG A 173 -12.68 2.18 -9.49
N ASN A 174 -12.57 1.09 -8.70
CA ASN A 174 -11.33 0.76 -8.02
C ASN A 174 -10.23 0.45 -9.04
N MET A 175 -10.58 -0.37 -10.05
CA MET A 175 -9.60 -0.78 -11.07
C MET A 175 -9.14 0.40 -11.94
N ALA A 176 -10.05 1.31 -12.30
CA ALA A 176 -9.69 2.54 -13.00
C ALA A 176 -8.69 3.38 -12.18
N TYR A 177 -8.96 3.61 -10.90
CA TYR A 177 -8.06 4.35 -10.03
C TYR A 177 -6.69 3.66 -9.86
N LEU A 178 -6.67 2.35 -9.68
CA LEU A 178 -5.43 1.57 -9.57
C LEU A 178 -4.60 1.63 -10.86
N SER A 179 -5.24 1.60 -12.03
CA SER A 179 -4.55 1.75 -13.32
C SER A 179 -3.93 3.15 -13.51
N GLU A 180 -4.50 4.20 -12.90
CA GLU A 180 -3.90 5.53 -12.87
C GLU A 180 -2.67 5.61 -11.96
N LEU A 181 -2.62 4.79 -10.90
CA LEU A 181 -1.47 4.73 -10.00
C LEU A 181 -0.27 3.97 -10.59
N GLY A 182 -0.51 3.01 -11.49
CA GLY A 182 0.59 2.22 -12.04
C GLY A 182 0.16 0.98 -12.82
N LYS A 183 1.01 -0.04 -12.82
CA LYS A 183 0.83 -1.27 -13.58
C LYS A 183 0.26 -2.39 -12.73
N ILE A 184 -0.70 -3.10 -13.29
CA ILE A 184 -1.42 -4.19 -12.64
C ILE A 184 -0.79 -5.53 -13.00
N VAL A 185 -0.35 -6.26 -11.98
CA VAL A 185 0.25 -7.59 -12.09
C VAL A 185 -0.69 -8.62 -11.47
N TYR A 186 -1.19 -9.52 -12.29
CA TYR A 186 -1.99 -10.65 -11.84
C TYR A 186 -1.07 -11.79 -11.39
N ILE A 187 -1.08 -12.12 -10.10
CA ILE A 187 -0.44 -13.32 -9.56
C ILE A 187 -1.44 -14.46 -9.68
N ARG A 188 -1.26 -15.29 -10.73
CA ARG A 188 -2.12 -16.41 -11.04
C ARG A 188 -1.65 -17.65 -10.31
N ARG A 189 -2.52 -18.30 -9.57
CA ARG A 189 -2.28 -19.58 -8.92
C ARG A 189 -3.37 -20.56 -9.31
N ASN A 190 -2.98 -21.82 -9.54
CA ASN A 190 -3.93 -22.86 -9.89
C ASN A 190 -4.97 -23.00 -8.76
N VAL A 191 -6.23 -23.19 -9.13
CA VAL A 191 -7.33 -23.36 -8.19
C VAL A 191 -7.10 -24.57 -7.27
N GLN A 192 -6.50 -25.64 -7.76
CA GLN A 192 -6.16 -26.83 -6.98
C GLN A 192 -5.20 -26.49 -5.83
N ASP A 193 -4.18 -25.65 -6.08
CA ASP A 193 -3.20 -25.21 -5.08
C ASP A 193 -3.81 -24.22 -4.08
N LEU A 194 -4.86 -23.50 -4.49
CA LEU A 194 -5.61 -22.62 -3.59
C LEU A 194 -6.46 -23.39 -2.61
N ILE A 195 -6.97 -24.55 -3.00
CA ILE A 195 -7.84 -25.41 -2.18
C ILE A 195 -7.11 -26.06 -1.00
N VAL A 196 -5.81 -26.33 -1.14
CA VAL A 196 -4.99 -27.00 -0.10
C VAL A 196 -4.64 -26.06 1.06
N ASN A 197 -4.75 -24.74 0.90
CA ASN A 197 -4.41 -23.78 1.93
C ASN A 197 -5.49 -23.66 3.01
N ASN A 198 -5.09 -23.42 4.27
CA ASN A 198 -6.00 -23.18 5.38
C ASN A 198 -6.76 -21.85 5.18
N TYR A 199 -8.10 -21.88 5.32
CA TYR A 199 -9.00 -20.76 4.98
C TYR A 199 -9.63 -20.08 6.20
N SER A 200 -9.20 -20.41 7.42
CA SER A 200 -9.77 -19.89 8.67
C SER A 200 -9.86 -18.36 8.73
N ASP A 201 -9.01 -17.66 7.98
CA ASP A 201 -8.93 -16.21 7.99
C ASP A 201 -9.64 -15.54 6.80
N ARG A 202 -10.55 -16.28 6.10
CA ARG A 202 -11.19 -15.77 4.88
C ARG A 202 -12.70 -15.84 4.97
N PRO A 203 -13.40 -14.70 5.07
CA PRO A 203 -14.82 -14.64 5.36
C PRO A 203 -15.74 -15.24 4.27
N LEU A 204 -15.26 -15.33 3.02
CA LEU A 204 -16.04 -15.83 1.87
C LEU A 204 -15.65 -17.26 1.44
N VAL A 205 -14.81 -17.95 2.22
CA VAL A 205 -14.30 -19.27 1.85
C VAL A 205 -14.42 -20.21 3.03
N ASN A 206 -15.47 -21.02 3.04
CA ASN A 206 -15.71 -22.05 4.04
C ASN A 206 -15.54 -23.47 3.46
N SER A 207 -15.52 -23.60 2.13
CA SER A 207 -15.46 -24.86 1.43
C SER A 207 -14.63 -24.77 0.14
N ARG A 208 -14.32 -25.93 -0.43
CA ARG A 208 -13.71 -26.05 -1.75
C ARG A 208 -14.60 -25.40 -2.83
N ASP A 209 -15.89 -25.62 -2.77
CA ASP A 209 -16.85 -25.11 -3.74
C ASP A 209 -16.91 -23.59 -3.75
N ASP A 210 -16.73 -22.94 -2.59
CA ASP A 210 -16.66 -21.49 -2.49
C ASP A 210 -15.46 -20.92 -3.27
N ILE A 211 -14.30 -21.59 -3.21
CA ILE A 211 -13.10 -21.17 -3.95
C ILE A 211 -13.34 -21.30 -5.46
N GLU A 212 -13.87 -22.44 -5.89
CA GLU A 212 -14.16 -22.68 -7.30
C GLU A 212 -15.19 -21.67 -7.84
N LYS A 213 -16.20 -21.33 -7.03
CA LYS A 213 -17.19 -20.29 -7.36
C LYS A 213 -16.52 -18.93 -7.48
N LEU A 214 -15.74 -18.50 -6.47
CA LEU A 214 -15.02 -17.23 -6.51
C LEU A 214 -14.03 -17.17 -7.68
N TYR A 215 -13.38 -18.26 -8.00
CA TYR A 215 -12.46 -18.34 -9.13
C TYR A 215 -13.21 -18.13 -10.46
N ARG A 216 -14.32 -18.84 -10.69
CA ARG A 216 -15.15 -18.67 -11.89
C ARG A 216 -15.68 -17.24 -12.05
N GLU A 217 -16.09 -16.62 -10.95
CA GLU A 217 -16.60 -15.23 -10.97
C GLU A 217 -15.53 -14.19 -11.28
N ARG A 218 -14.26 -14.42 -10.89
CA ARG A 218 -13.22 -13.38 -10.86
C ARG A 218 -12.10 -13.59 -11.86
N TYR A 219 -11.86 -14.81 -12.33
CA TYR A 219 -10.75 -15.16 -13.21
C TYR A 219 -10.69 -14.24 -14.44
N GLY A 220 -11.78 -14.12 -15.18
CA GLY A 220 -11.85 -13.25 -16.36
C GLY A 220 -11.65 -11.76 -16.04
N LEU A 221 -12.00 -11.30 -14.82
CA LEU A 221 -11.73 -9.93 -14.40
C LEU A 221 -10.25 -9.72 -14.08
N TYR A 222 -9.57 -10.67 -13.44
CA TYR A 222 -8.14 -10.56 -13.22
C TYR A 222 -7.38 -10.48 -14.55
N GLU A 223 -7.71 -11.34 -15.52
CA GLU A 223 -7.09 -11.27 -16.86
C GLU A 223 -7.38 -9.96 -17.58
N LYS A 224 -8.63 -9.50 -17.52
CA LYS A 224 -9.06 -8.24 -18.16
C LYS A 224 -8.27 -7.02 -17.69
N TYR A 225 -7.95 -6.94 -16.38
CA TYR A 225 -7.31 -5.77 -15.80
C TYR A 225 -5.79 -5.86 -15.72
N ALA A 226 -5.20 -7.05 -15.94
CA ALA A 226 -3.77 -7.26 -15.80
C ALA A 226 -2.98 -6.67 -16.96
N ASP A 227 -1.96 -5.86 -16.67
CA ASP A 227 -0.90 -5.53 -17.62
C ASP A 227 0.12 -6.68 -17.75
N PHE A 228 0.33 -7.44 -16.68
CA PHE A 228 1.23 -8.60 -16.61
C PHE A 228 0.58 -9.74 -15.85
N ILE A 229 0.85 -10.97 -16.30
CA ILE A 229 0.39 -12.20 -15.62
C ILE A 229 1.61 -13.00 -15.23
N ILE A 230 1.69 -13.40 -13.97
CA ILE A 230 2.77 -14.22 -13.42
C ILE A 230 2.16 -15.47 -12.78
N GLU A 231 2.59 -16.64 -13.28
CA GLU A 231 2.19 -17.93 -12.70
C GLU A 231 2.92 -18.15 -11.38
N ASN A 232 2.15 -18.29 -10.31
CA ASN A 232 2.68 -18.74 -9.02
C ASN A 232 2.59 -20.27 -8.93
N GLN A 233 3.46 -20.93 -9.67
CA GLN A 233 3.62 -22.39 -9.69
C GLN A 233 5.10 -22.76 -9.54
N GLY A 234 5.38 -23.79 -8.75
CA GLY A 234 6.73 -24.27 -8.51
C GLY A 234 7.39 -23.71 -7.24
N ASP A 235 8.70 -23.61 -7.27
CA ASP A 235 9.48 -23.14 -6.14
C ASP A 235 9.25 -21.67 -5.83
N PHE A 236 9.12 -21.34 -4.54
CA PHE A 236 8.85 -19.98 -4.06
C PHE A 236 9.91 -18.96 -4.52
N ASN A 237 11.21 -19.30 -4.46
CA ASN A 237 12.27 -18.38 -4.81
C ASN A 237 12.27 -18.09 -6.31
N THR A 238 12.02 -19.08 -7.15
CA THR A 238 11.89 -18.92 -8.60
C THR A 238 10.75 -17.98 -8.95
N VAL A 239 9.60 -18.13 -8.32
CA VAL A 239 8.44 -17.25 -8.53
C VAL A 239 8.74 -15.85 -8.02
N LYS A 240 9.34 -15.72 -6.84
CA LYS A 240 9.74 -14.45 -6.24
C LYS A 240 10.65 -13.65 -7.18
N GLU A 241 11.68 -14.28 -7.74
CA GLU A 241 12.60 -13.59 -8.66
C GLU A 241 11.88 -13.13 -9.94
N LYS A 242 11.00 -13.94 -10.53
CA LYS A 242 10.18 -13.53 -11.70
C LYS A 242 9.31 -12.29 -11.38
N ILE A 243 8.66 -12.28 -10.21
CA ILE A 243 7.85 -11.13 -9.79
C ILE A 243 8.76 -9.91 -9.59
N LYS A 244 9.90 -10.07 -8.92
CA LYS A 244 10.87 -9.01 -8.67
C LYS A 244 11.40 -8.39 -9.96
N GLU A 245 11.79 -9.19 -10.94
CA GLU A 245 12.22 -8.72 -12.25
C GLU A 245 11.13 -7.88 -12.94
N THR A 246 9.87 -8.33 -12.88
CA THR A 246 8.74 -7.60 -13.44
C THR A 246 8.52 -6.28 -12.70
N VAL A 247 8.57 -6.29 -11.37
CA VAL A 247 8.48 -5.07 -10.54
C VAL A 247 9.58 -4.08 -10.90
N LEU A 248 10.83 -4.52 -11.02
CA LEU A 248 11.96 -3.66 -11.38
C LEU A 248 11.83 -3.08 -12.80
N LYS A 249 11.25 -3.83 -13.75
CA LYS A 249 10.97 -3.31 -15.10
C LYS A 249 9.91 -2.21 -15.10
N ILE A 250 8.89 -2.35 -14.26
CA ILE A 250 7.79 -1.38 -14.15
C ILE A 250 8.26 -0.11 -13.43
N MET A 251 9.09 -0.24 -12.40
CA MET A 251 9.50 0.86 -11.52
C MET A 251 10.76 1.61 -12.00
N LYS A 252 11.34 1.21 -13.12
CA LYS A 252 12.41 1.95 -13.83
C LYS A 252 11.86 3.15 -14.58
#